data_d537f106b69d8353409c7ffe6afcd64c
#
_entry.id   d537f106b69d8353409c7ffe6afcd64c
#
_cell.length_a   1.000
_cell.length_b   1.000
_cell.length_c   1.000
_cell.angle_alpha   90.00
_cell.angle_beta   90.00
_cell.angle_gamma   90.00
#
_symmetry.space_group_name_H-M   'P 1'
#
loop_
_entity.id
_entity.type
_entity.pdbx_description
1 polymer ?
#
loop_
_entity_poly.entity_id
_entity_poly.type
_entity_poly.pdbx_seq_one_letter_code
_entity_poly.pdbx_strand_id
1 'polypeptide(L)'
;DRNNYYGGDCASLNITNLWEKFRPGTKPPSELGANRDWNVDLIPKFIMASGSLVKILLKTKVSKYLDWKSCEGTYVYQYQGAGLFGGEKFIHKVPTTPQEGLKSGLMGLLEKP
;
A
#
# COMPACT_ATOMS: atom_id res chain seq x y z
N ASP A 1 4.27 25.42 -7.41
CA ASP A 1 3.56 24.43 -6.60
C ASP A 1 2.80 25.16 -5.49
N ARG A 2 1.63 24.66 -5.12
CA ARG A 2 0.82 25.27 -4.04
C ARG A 2 1.34 24.91 -2.66
N ASN A 3 2.09 23.82 -2.57
CA ASN A 3 2.64 23.29 -1.32
C ASN A 3 4.06 23.80 -1.11
N ASN A 4 4.49 23.79 0.14
CA ASN A 4 5.88 24.06 0.52
C ASN A 4 6.81 22.81 0.36
N TYR A 5 6.31 21.76 -0.32
CA TYR A 5 7.01 20.53 -0.64
C TYR A 5 6.65 20.06 -2.04
N TYR A 6 7.53 19.27 -2.66
CA TYR A 6 7.32 18.70 -3.98
C TYR A 6 6.54 17.38 -3.93
N GLY A 7 5.81 17.07 -5.01
CA GLY A 7 5.14 15.78 -5.19
C GLY A 7 3.64 15.79 -4.91
N GLY A 8 3.12 16.77 -4.16
CA GLY A 8 1.69 16.82 -3.83
C GLY A 8 1.20 15.51 -3.19
N ASP A 9 0.16 14.89 -3.76
CA ASP A 9 -0.38 13.61 -3.28
C ASP A 9 0.51 12.39 -3.59
N CYS A 10 1.53 12.55 -4.42
CA CYS A 10 2.54 11.52 -4.68
C CYS A 10 3.70 11.57 -3.69
N ALA A 11 3.75 12.55 -2.78
CA ALA A 11 4.79 12.61 -1.75
C ALA A 11 4.59 11.52 -0.72
N SER A 12 5.68 10.86 -0.34
CA SER A 12 5.68 9.89 0.75
C SER A 12 5.46 10.56 2.10
N LEU A 13 4.65 9.97 2.95
CA LEU A 13 4.26 10.50 4.25
C LEU A 13 4.84 9.68 5.39
N ASN A 14 5.40 10.36 6.38
CA ASN A 14 5.66 9.74 7.68
C ASN A 14 4.36 9.61 8.48
N ILE A 15 4.40 8.89 9.60
CA ILE A 15 3.19 8.61 10.38
C ILE A 15 2.51 9.89 10.93
N THR A 16 3.28 10.91 11.31
CA THR A 16 2.70 12.16 11.80
C THR A 16 1.95 12.91 10.70
N ASN A 17 2.56 13.03 9.51
CA ASN A 17 1.95 13.71 8.37
C ASN A 17 0.74 12.95 7.83
N LEU A 18 0.82 11.60 7.84
CA LEU A 18 -0.31 10.73 7.47
C LEU A 18 -1.48 10.95 8.44
N TRP A 19 -1.17 10.99 9.75
CA TRP A 19 -2.19 11.18 10.79
C TRP A 19 -2.84 12.54 10.69
N GLU A 20 -2.05 13.61 10.53
CA GLU A 20 -2.58 14.97 10.36
C GLU A 20 -3.47 15.10 9.12
N LYS A 21 -3.11 14.43 8.03
CA LYS A 21 -3.91 14.43 6.78
C LYS A 21 -5.30 13.81 6.97
N PHE A 22 -5.42 12.72 7.73
CA PHE A 22 -6.66 11.94 7.85
C PHE A 22 -7.39 12.11 9.18
N ARG A 23 -6.70 12.62 10.20
CA ARG A 23 -7.22 12.84 11.57
C ARG A 23 -6.65 14.12 12.16
N PRO A 24 -6.92 15.28 11.54
CA PRO A 24 -6.34 16.55 11.98
C PRO A 24 -6.63 16.83 13.43
N GLY A 25 -5.66 17.45 14.14
CA GLY A 25 -5.77 17.80 15.53
C GLY A 25 -5.60 16.64 16.53
N THR A 26 -5.29 15.42 16.04
CA THR A 26 -4.98 14.28 16.90
C THR A 26 -3.56 13.77 16.66
N LYS A 27 -3.02 13.02 17.62
CA LYS A 27 -1.68 12.42 17.49
C LYS A 27 -1.78 10.92 17.19
N PRO A 28 -0.83 10.36 16.42
CA PRO A 28 -0.76 8.92 16.25
C PRO A 28 -0.50 8.21 17.58
N PRO A 29 -1.09 7.02 17.80
CA PRO A 29 -0.78 6.20 18.96
C PRO A 29 0.72 5.87 19.05
N SER A 30 1.24 5.83 20.28
CA SER A 30 2.66 5.55 20.55
C SER A 30 3.09 4.15 20.11
N GLU A 31 2.14 3.20 20.07
CA GLU A 31 2.38 1.82 19.63
C GLU A 31 2.80 1.71 18.16
N LEU A 32 2.53 2.74 17.35
CA LEU A 32 2.94 2.79 15.95
C LEU A 32 4.43 3.09 15.77
N GLY A 33 5.17 3.38 16.85
CA GLY A 33 6.61 3.62 16.77
C GLY A 33 7.00 5.02 16.32
N ALA A 34 8.19 5.16 15.78
CA ALA A 34 8.77 6.45 15.41
C ALA A 34 8.46 6.84 13.96
N ASN A 35 8.44 8.16 13.71
CA ASN A 35 8.21 8.71 12.36
C ASN A 35 9.12 8.14 11.27
N ARG A 36 10.37 7.89 11.60
CA ARG A 36 11.39 7.34 10.68
C ARG A 36 11.10 5.92 10.20
N ASP A 37 10.25 5.20 10.92
CA ASP A 37 9.90 3.81 10.61
C ASP A 37 8.78 3.73 9.56
N TRP A 38 8.20 4.89 9.20
CA TRP A 38 7.07 4.99 8.30
C TRP A 38 7.40 5.79 7.05
N ASN A 39 7.15 5.17 5.91
CA ASN A 39 7.23 5.78 4.60
C ASN A 39 6.03 5.31 3.77
N VAL A 40 4.95 6.09 3.78
CA VAL A 40 3.65 5.71 3.24
C VAL A 40 3.36 6.50 1.98
N ASP A 41 3.19 5.81 0.88
CA ASP A 41 2.75 6.38 -0.38
C ASP A 41 1.24 6.22 -0.54
N LEU A 42 0.53 7.33 -0.73
CA LEU A 42 -0.92 7.32 -0.97
C LEU A 42 -1.26 6.87 -2.39
N ILE A 43 -0.34 7.07 -3.32
CA ILE A 43 -0.47 6.65 -4.73
C ILE A 43 0.74 5.79 -5.09
N PRO A 44 0.86 4.59 -4.49
CA PRO A 44 2.01 3.73 -4.73
C PRO A 44 2.02 3.23 -6.18
N LYS A 45 3.22 3.11 -6.75
CA LYS A 45 3.43 2.52 -8.08
C LYS A 45 4.49 1.45 -7.99
N PHE A 46 4.13 0.25 -8.42
CA PHE A 46 5.05 -0.88 -8.45
C PHE A 46 5.85 -0.88 -9.76
N ILE A 47 7.10 -1.32 -9.65
CA ILE A 47 7.95 -1.59 -10.80
C ILE A 47 8.02 -3.11 -10.98
N MET A 48 7.60 -3.58 -12.15
CA MET A 48 7.71 -4.99 -12.51
C MET A 48 9.18 -5.35 -12.73
N ALA A 49 9.69 -6.32 -11.96
CA ALA A 49 11.11 -6.72 -12.00
C ALA A 49 11.59 -7.16 -13.40
N SER A 50 10.72 -7.76 -14.21
CA SER A 50 10.98 -8.15 -15.60
C SER A 50 10.57 -7.09 -16.64
N GLY A 51 10.10 -5.93 -16.17
CA GLY A 51 9.52 -4.89 -17.02
C GLY A 51 10.54 -4.09 -17.82
N SER A 52 10.04 -3.38 -18.84
CA SER A 52 10.87 -2.55 -19.73
C SER A 52 11.57 -1.42 -18.97
N LEU A 53 10.93 -0.84 -17.96
CA LEU A 53 11.53 0.21 -17.14
C LEU A 53 12.79 -0.27 -16.43
N VAL A 54 12.76 -1.48 -15.83
CA VAL A 54 13.93 -2.06 -15.17
C VAL A 54 15.07 -2.27 -16.17
N LYS A 55 14.78 -2.74 -17.39
CA LYS A 55 15.79 -2.88 -18.46
C LYS A 55 16.45 -1.54 -18.81
N ILE A 56 15.65 -0.46 -18.88
CA ILE A 56 16.19 0.90 -19.12
C ILE A 56 17.07 1.35 -17.97
N LEU A 57 16.61 1.18 -16.73
CA LEU A 57 17.38 1.57 -15.53
C LEU A 57 18.71 0.82 -15.41
N LEU A 58 18.72 -0.47 -15.79
CA LEU A 58 19.95 -1.26 -15.84
C LEU A 58 20.90 -0.76 -16.95
N LYS A 59 20.37 -0.51 -18.16
CA LYS A 59 21.15 -0.01 -19.30
C LYS A 59 21.77 1.37 -19.03
N THR A 60 21.01 2.25 -18.38
CA THR A 60 21.47 3.60 -18.02
C THR A 60 22.30 3.65 -16.75
N LYS A 61 22.47 2.51 -16.06
CA LYS A 61 23.16 2.39 -14.76
C LYS A 61 22.51 3.18 -13.61
N VAL A 62 21.33 3.74 -13.81
CA VAL A 62 20.57 4.46 -12.78
C VAL A 62 20.16 3.54 -11.63
N SER A 63 19.99 2.24 -11.91
CA SER A 63 19.69 1.22 -10.90
C SER A 63 20.68 1.19 -9.72
N LYS A 64 21.90 1.68 -9.89
CA LYS A 64 22.91 1.77 -8.82
C LYS A 64 22.58 2.82 -7.74
N TYR A 65 21.70 3.75 -8.05
CA TYR A 65 21.26 4.84 -7.15
C TYR A 65 19.90 4.58 -6.53
N LEU A 66 19.29 3.41 -6.80
CA LEU A 66 17.96 3.05 -6.34
C LEU A 66 18.03 1.88 -5.36
N ASP A 67 17.33 2.03 -4.25
CA ASP A 67 17.09 0.94 -3.32
C ASP A 67 15.87 0.15 -3.76
N TRP A 68 15.99 -1.17 -3.80
CA TRP A 68 14.94 -2.07 -4.24
C TRP A 68 14.44 -2.91 -3.07
N LYS A 69 13.12 -2.94 -2.91
CA LYS A 69 12.46 -3.86 -1.99
C LYS A 69 11.39 -4.64 -2.74
N SER A 70 11.29 -5.93 -2.46
CA SER A 70 10.19 -6.74 -2.96
C SER A 70 8.91 -6.38 -2.23
N CYS A 71 7.78 -6.35 -2.98
CA CYS A 71 6.47 -6.23 -2.38
C CYS A 71 6.07 -7.58 -1.76
N GLU A 72 5.86 -7.61 -0.45
CA GLU A 72 5.53 -8.84 0.29
C GLU A 72 4.08 -9.28 0.08
N GLY A 73 3.21 -8.38 -0.30
CA GLY A 73 1.82 -8.70 -0.58
C GLY A 73 0.97 -7.47 -0.90
N THR A 74 -0.15 -7.73 -1.54
CA THR A 74 -1.21 -6.76 -1.79
C THR A 74 -2.43 -7.15 -0.99
N TYR A 75 -3.10 -6.18 -0.39
CA TYR A 75 -4.24 -6.40 0.48
C TYR A 75 -5.41 -5.54 0.05
N VAL A 76 -6.62 -6.06 0.18
CA VAL A 76 -7.87 -5.36 -0.09
C VAL A 76 -8.61 -5.17 1.22
N TYR A 77 -8.98 -3.93 1.51
CA TYR A 77 -9.88 -3.61 2.59
C TYR A 77 -11.31 -3.76 2.10
N GLN A 78 -12.11 -4.54 2.81
CA GLN A 78 -13.52 -4.76 2.52
C GLN A 78 -14.35 -4.41 3.74
N TYR A 79 -15.39 -3.63 3.52
CA TYR A 79 -16.43 -3.36 4.51
C TYR A 79 -17.68 -4.14 4.12
N GLN A 80 -18.09 -5.08 4.94
CA GLN A 80 -19.30 -5.88 4.72
C GLN A 80 -20.38 -5.45 5.69
N GLY A 81 -21.50 -5.03 5.14
CA GLY A 81 -22.76 -4.83 5.85
C GLY A 81 -23.11 -3.38 6.15
N ALA A 82 -24.35 -3.06 5.84
CA ALA A 82 -25.13 -1.94 6.37
C ALA A 82 -26.32 -2.53 7.09
N GLY A 83 -26.08 -3.41 8.06
CA GLY A 83 -27.15 -3.94 8.91
C GLY A 83 -27.44 -3.00 10.08
N LEU A 84 -28.57 -3.20 10.75
CA LEU A 84 -29.04 -2.42 11.91
C LEU A 84 -28.03 -2.43 13.08
N PHE A 85 -27.05 -3.34 13.07
CA PHE A 85 -26.04 -3.54 14.13
C PHE A 85 -24.61 -3.19 13.71
N GLY A 86 -24.42 -2.47 12.60
CA GLY A 86 -23.10 -2.11 12.08
C GLY A 86 -22.53 -3.14 11.11
N GLY A 87 -21.39 -2.77 10.44
CA GLY A 87 -20.72 -3.64 9.48
C GLY A 87 -19.39 -4.14 10.00
N GLU A 88 -18.96 -5.27 9.48
CA GLU A 88 -17.64 -5.85 9.76
C GLU A 88 -16.60 -5.38 8.76
N LYS A 89 -15.38 -5.23 9.24
CA LYS A 89 -14.22 -4.78 8.46
C LYS A 89 -13.26 -5.94 8.27
N PHE A 90 -12.91 -6.21 7.03
CA PHE A 90 -12.00 -7.29 6.67
C PHE A 90 -10.81 -6.76 5.88
N ILE A 91 -9.65 -7.38 6.06
CA ILE A 91 -8.47 -7.16 5.24
C ILE A 91 -8.10 -8.51 4.63
N HIS A 92 -8.22 -8.59 3.31
CA HIS A 92 -7.92 -9.81 2.56
C HIS A 92 -6.62 -9.66 1.80
N LYS A 93 -5.72 -10.64 1.91
CA LYS A 93 -4.56 -10.73 1.02
C LYS A 93 -5.03 -11.13 -0.38
N VAL A 94 -4.56 -10.43 -1.38
CA VAL A 94 -4.77 -10.81 -2.78
C VAL A 94 -3.97 -12.08 -3.06
N PRO A 95 -4.60 -13.17 -3.51
CA PRO A 95 -3.91 -14.43 -3.76
C PRO A 95 -2.94 -14.29 -4.93
N THR A 96 -1.74 -14.82 -4.76
CA THR A 96 -0.69 -14.84 -5.79
C THR A 96 -0.45 -16.23 -6.37
N THR A 97 -1.01 -17.26 -5.73
CA THR A 97 -0.92 -18.65 -6.16
C THR A 97 -2.31 -19.28 -6.24
N PRO A 98 -2.52 -20.32 -7.08
CA PRO A 98 -3.81 -21.02 -7.13
C PRO A 98 -4.24 -21.58 -5.77
N GLN A 99 -3.30 -22.04 -4.95
CA GLN A 99 -3.58 -22.57 -3.62
C GLN A 99 -4.06 -21.47 -2.66
N GLU A 100 -3.48 -20.28 -2.72
CA GLU A 100 -3.96 -19.12 -1.98
C GLU A 100 -5.35 -18.68 -2.49
N GLY A 101 -5.59 -18.76 -3.81
CA GLY A 101 -6.88 -18.47 -4.42
C GLY A 101 -8.01 -19.32 -3.86
N LEU A 102 -7.79 -20.63 -3.75
CA LEU A 102 -8.76 -21.56 -3.18
C LEU A 102 -9.09 -21.26 -1.70
N LYS A 103 -8.11 -20.80 -0.93
CA LYS A 103 -8.28 -20.45 0.49
C LYS A 103 -8.76 -19.04 0.74
N SER A 104 -8.71 -18.17 -0.28
CA SER A 104 -9.05 -16.76 -0.14
C SER A 104 -10.53 -16.56 0.16
N GLY A 105 -10.84 -15.71 1.15
CA GLY A 105 -12.18 -15.22 1.42
C GLY A 105 -12.61 -14.04 0.54
N LEU A 106 -11.72 -13.56 -0.34
CA LEU A 106 -11.96 -12.41 -1.20
C LEU A 106 -12.90 -12.75 -2.37
N MET A 107 -12.86 -13.99 -2.83
CA MET A 107 -13.66 -14.48 -3.96
C MET A 107 -14.76 -15.42 -3.48
N GLY A 108 -15.94 -15.32 -4.11
CA GLY A 108 -17.04 -16.26 -3.91
C GLY A 108 -16.66 -17.69 -4.36
N LEU A 109 -17.45 -18.66 -3.92
CA LEU A 109 -17.19 -20.09 -4.20
C LEU A 109 -17.13 -20.40 -5.71
N LEU A 110 -17.90 -19.66 -6.52
CA LEU A 110 -17.99 -19.82 -7.98
C LEU A 110 -16.92 -19.02 -8.75
N GLU A 111 -16.21 -18.15 -8.07
CA GLU A 111 -15.16 -17.30 -8.68
C GLU A 111 -13.75 -17.86 -8.41
N LYS A 112 -13.66 -18.94 -7.63
CA LYS A 112 -12.38 -19.60 -7.35
C LYS A 112 -11.95 -20.44 -8.55
N PRO A 113 -10.65 -20.38 -8.89
CA PRO A 113 -10.10 -21.15 -10.01
C PRO A 113 -10.20 -22.66 -9.81
#